data_d6dfeb87f435d6d4b2b3d31742e32af3
#
_entry.id   d6dfeb87f435d6d4b2b3d31742e32af3
#
_cell.length_a   1.000
_cell.length_b   1.000
_cell.length_c   1.000
_cell.angle_alpha   90.00
_cell.angle_beta   90.00
_cell.angle_gamma   90.00
#
_symmetry.space_group_name_H-M   'P 1'
#
loop_
_entity.id
_entity.type
_entity.pdbx_description
1 polymer ?
#
loop_
_entity_poly.entity_id
_entity_poly.type
_entity_poly.pdbx_seq_one_letter_code
_entity_poly.pdbx_strand_id
1 'polypeptide(L)'
;MKALFFLRHYNDIDHITPVIYKWIDSGHSCDVIMIGSKQFQNDYRIKFLRKLEGVRVAHIRELLRPLEFIMWRLQTLLLVGGIRRSLVGPFVSKLAEIYDAKKRDFFWKRTADRLLNYSFEG
;
A
#
# COMPACT_ATOMS: atom_id res chain seq x y z
N MET A 1 8.84 11.26 16.66
CA MET A 1 8.22 9.96 16.33
C MET A 1 7.91 9.92 14.85
N LYS A 2 8.05 8.78 14.22
CA LYS A 2 7.76 8.60 12.80
C LYS A 2 6.57 7.66 12.61
N ALA A 3 5.61 8.07 11.77
CA ALA A 3 4.42 7.30 11.45
C ALA A 3 4.44 6.80 10.01
N LEU A 4 3.67 5.77 9.74
CA LEU A 4 3.47 5.21 8.40
C LEU A 4 1.97 5.24 8.07
N PHE A 5 1.61 5.91 6.99
CA PHE A 5 0.24 6.03 6.52
C PHE A 5 0.09 5.33 5.17
N PHE A 6 -0.98 4.57 5.03
CA PHE A 6 -1.36 3.94 3.77
C PHE A 6 -2.59 4.62 3.19
N LEU A 7 -2.51 5.09 1.96
CA LEU A 7 -3.60 5.74 1.25
C LEU A 7 -4.02 4.91 0.03
N ARG A 8 -5.27 4.54 -0.02
CA ARG A 8 -5.82 3.66 -1.06
C ARG A 8 -6.78 4.35 -2.01
N HIS A 9 -7.63 5.21 -1.49
CA HIS A 9 -8.72 5.87 -2.23
C HIS A 9 -8.76 7.37 -1.98
N TYR A 10 -9.55 8.09 -2.76
CA TYR A 10 -9.78 9.52 -2.55
C TYR A 10 -10.33 9.83 -1.15
N ASN A 11 -11.20 8.97 -0.63
CA ASN A 11 -11.72 9.13 0.73
C ASN A 11 -10.61 9.07 1.78
N ASP A 12 -9.64 8.15 1.61
CA ASP A 12 -8.49 8.07 2.51
C ASP A 12 -7.68 9.36 2.45
N ILE A 13 -7.46 9.89 1.24
CA ILE A 13 -6.73 11.15 1.05
C ILE A 13 -7.46 12.28 1.76
N ASP A 14 -8.78 12.38 1.62
CA ASP A 14 -9.58 13.42 2.27
C ASP A 14 -9.49 13.38 3.78
N HIS A 15 -9.60 12.21 4.36
CA HIS A 15 -9.64 12.04 5.82
C HIS A 15 -8.25 12.05 6.47
N ILE A 16 -7.25 11.50 5.78
CA ILE A 16 -5.91 11.31 6.35
C ILE A 16 -5.01 12.53 6.12
N THR A 17 -5.20 13.29 5.04
CA THR A 17 -4.37 14.49 4.78
C THR A 17 -4.37 15.48 5.96
N PRO A 18 -5.50 15.85 6.56
CA PRO A 18 -5.50 16.72 7.74
C PRO A 18 -4.79 16.09 8.94
N VAL A 19 -4.92 14.77 9.10
CA VAL A 19 -4.23 14.04 10.18
C VAL A 19 -2.72 14.10 10.00
N ILE A 20 -2.24 13.88 8.78
CA ILE A 20 -0.81 13.98 8.45
C ILE A 20 -0.31 15.39 8.71
N TYR A 21 -1.04 16.41 8.27
CA TYR A 21 -0.69 17.80 8.52
C TYR A 21 -0.53 18.08 10.01
N LYS A 22 -1.50 17.67 10.81
CA LYS A 22 -1.46 17.85 12.27
C LYS A 22 -0.30 17.09 12.91
N TRP A 23 0.00 15.91 12.41
CA TRP A 23 1.13 15.10 12.87
C TRP A 23 2.47 15.81 12.63
N ILE A 24 2.66 16.38 11.45
CA ILE A 24 3.85 17.14 11.09
C ILE A 24 3.94 18.43 11.90
N ASP A 25 2.82 19.15 12.04
CA ASP A 25 2.73 20.37 12.83
C ASP A 25 3.12 20.15 14.32
N SER A 26 2.91 18.94 14.80
CA SER A 26 3.32 18.53 16.16
C SER A 26 4.81 18.16 16.28
N GLY A 27 5.61 18.35 15.24
CA GLY A 27 7.05 18.09 15.25
C GLY A 27 7.44 16.64 14.92
N HIS A 28 6.52 15.86 14.39
CA HIS A 28 6.75 14.47 13.99
C HIS A 28 7.00 14.35 12.48
N SER A 29 7.49 13.21 12.06
CA SER A 29 7.65 12.87 10.64
C SER A 29 6.78 11.68 10.22
N CYS A 30 6.56 11.51 8.94
CA CYS A 30 5.83 10.36 8.44
C CYS A 30 6.24 9.95 7.03
N ASP A 31 6.00 8.69 6.73
CA ASP A 31 5.99 8.17 5.38
C ASP A 31 4.56 7.87 4.95
N VAL A 32 4.23 8.24 3.72
CA VAL A 32 2.92 8.01 3.11
C VAL A 32 3.12 7.05 1.94
N ILE A 33 2.49 5.90 2.02
CA ILE A 33 2.53 4.87 0.98
C ILE A 33 1.20 4.83 0.26
N MET A 34 1.24 5.13 -1.03
CA MET A 34 0.06 5.05 -1.88
C MET A 34 -0.07 3.64 -2.46
N ILE A 35 -1.17 2.98 -2.19
CA ILE A 35 -1.45 1.60 -2.65
C ILE A 35 -2.56 1.52 -3.69
N GLY A 36 -3.13 2.65 -4.07
CA GLY A 36 -4.17 2.75 -5.08
C GLY A 36 -3.66 2.98 -6.49
N SER A 37 -4.50 3.54 -7.34
CA SER A 37 -4.17 3.86 -8.72
C SER A 37 -3.05 4.92 -8.81
N LYS A 38 -2.22 4.83 -9.85
CA LYS A 38 -1.20 5.85 -10.13
C LYS A 38 -1.77 7.26 -10.34
N GLN A 39 -3.03 7.37 -10.74
CA GLN A 39 -3.70 8.65 -10.95
C GLN A 39 -3.76 9.50 -9.67
N PHE A 40 -3.78 8.87 -8.50
CA PHE A 40 -3.78 9.57 -7.22
C PHE A 40 -2.51 10.39 -6.98
N GLN A 41 -1.40 10.07 -7.63
CA GLN A 41 -0.16 10.85 -7.53
C GLN A 41 -0.30 12.27 -8.08
N ASN A 42 -1.26 12.49 -8.97
CA ASN A 42 -1.55 13.81 -9.55
C ASN A 42 -2.57 14.61 -8.75
N ASP A 43 -3.14 14.03 -7.70
CA ASP A 43 -4.07 14.72 -6.81
C ASP A 43 -3.36 15.89 -6.10
N TYR A 44 -4.06 17.04 -6.01
CA TYR A 44 -3.50 18.25 -5.41
C TYR A 44 -3.13 18.07 -3.94
N ARG A 45 -3.84 17.22 -3.20
CA ARG A 45 -3.57 16.91 -1.79
C ARG A 45 -2.28 16.12 -1.64
N ILE A 46 -2.02 15.18 -2.54
CA ILE A 46 -0.75 14.44 -2.59
C ILE A 46 0.41 15.37 -2.94
N LYS A 47 0.21 16.26 -3.89
CA LYS A 47 1.22 17.29 -4.22
C LYS A 47 1.48 18.21 -3.03
N PHE A 48 0.46 18.57 -2.27
CA PHE A 48 0.60 19.33 -1.03
C PHE A 48 1.42 18.56 0.01
N LEU A 49 1.12 17.28 0.23
CA LEU A 49 1.86 16.45 1.18
C LEU A 49 3.34 16.32 0.81
N ARG A 50 3.66 16.22 -0.47
CA ARG A 50 5.04 16.15 -0.96
C ARG A 50 5.86 17.41 -0.67
N LYS A 51 5.21 18.55 -0.53
CA LYS A 51 5.87 19.83 -0.22
C LYS A 51 6.13 20.01 1.27
N LEU A 52 5.49 19.23 2.13
CA LEU A 52 5.67 19.34 3.56
C LEU A 52 7.03 18.74 3.97
N GLU A 53 7.78 19.48 4.75
CA GLU A 53 8.99 18.98 5.38
C GLU A 53 8.63 17.88 6.38
N GLY A 54 9.38 16.78 6.37
CA GLY A 54 9.12 15.63 7.22
C GLY A 54 8.11 14.61 6.67
N VAL A 55 7.54 14.85 5.51
CA VAL A 55 6.68 13.91 4.79
C VAL A 55 7.41 13.32 3.60
N ARG A 56 7.45 12.00 3.52
CA ARG A 56 7.94 11.28 2.35
C ARG A 56 6.80 10.48 1.73
N VAL A 57 6.51 10.72 0.47
CA VAL A 57 5.43 10.08 -0.27
C VAL A 57 6.00 9.17 -1.34
N ALA A 58 5.57 7.92 -1.34
CA ALA A 58 5.93 6.94 -2.37
C ALA A 58 4.72 6.09 -2.76
N HIS A 59 4.75 5.56 -3.97
CA HIS A 59 3.79 4.56 -4.40
C HIS A 59 4.35 3.15 -4.14
N ILE A 60 3.51 2.21 -3.75
CA ILE A 60 3.93 0.83 -3.44
C ILE A 60 4.70 0.18 -4.60
N ARG A 61 4.38 0.57 -5.82
CA ARG A 61 5.07 0.09 -7.03
C ARG A 61 6.55 0.48 -7.07
N GLU A 62 6.91 1.61 -6.48
CA GLU A 62 8.29 2.10 -6.41
C GLU A 62 9.10 1.35 -5.35
N LEU A 63 8.42 0.80 -4.34
CA LEU A 63 9.03 0.13 -3.21
C LEU A 63 9.23 -1.37 -3.43
N LEU A 64 8.38 -1.98 -4.25
CA LEU A 64 8.41 -3.41 -4.53
C LEU A 64 9.20 -3.69 -5.81
N ARG A 65 9.95 -4.79 -5.82
CA ARG A 65 10.53 -5.30 -7.04
C ARG A 65 9.41 -5.70 -8.02
N PRO A 66 9.64 -5.70 -9.35
CA PRO A 66 8.61 -6.01 -10.33
C PRO A 66 7.88 -7.33 -10.07
N LEU A 67 8.61 -8.38 -9.69
CA LEU A 67 8.03 -9.67 -9.38
C LEU A 67 7.16 -9.64 -8.12
N GLU A 68 7.62 -8.96 -7.09
CA GLU A 68 6.87 -8.79 -5.83
C GLU A 68 5.61 -7.97 -6.03
N PHE A 69 5.66 -6.96 -6.88
CA PHE A 69 4.50 -6.16 -7.24
C PHE A 69 3.44 -7.00 -7.97
N ILE A 70 3.87 -7.83 -8.93
CA ILE A 70 2.96 -8.74 -9.65
C ILE A 70 2.31 -9.72 -8.67
N MET A 71 3.07 -10.31 -7.76
CA MET A 71 2.57 -11.24 -6.77
C MET A 71 1.61 -10.55 -5.79
N TRP A 72 1.94 -9.36 -5.33
CA TRP A 72 1.07 -8.56 -4.48
C TRP A 72 -0.25 -8.24 -5.19
N ARG A 73 -0.21 -7.85 -6.46
CA ARG A 73 -1.41 -7.54 -7.24
C ARG A 73 -2.28 -8.76 -7.47
N LEU A 74 -1.67 -9.91 -7.76
CA LEU A 74 -2.38 -11.19 -7.86
C LEU A 74 -3.10 -11.54 -6.56
N GLN A 75 -2.43 -11.45 -5.44
CA GLN A 75 -3.05 -11.70 -4.15
C GLN A 75 -4.21 -10.76 -3.86
N THR A 76 -4.05 -9.48 -4.15
CA THR A 76 -5.12 -8.49 -3.96
C THR A 76 -6.34 -8.82 -4.80
N LEU A 77 -6.15 -9.22 -6.07
CA LEU A 77 -7.23 -9.64 -6.95
C LEU A 77 -7.93 -10.91 -6.45
N LEU A 78 -7.18 -11.87 -5.93
CA LEU A 78 -7.73 -13.11 -5.36
C LEU A 78 -8.52 -12.85 -4.07
N LEU A 79 -8.07 -11.93 -3.23
CA LEU A 79 -8.71 -11.59 -1.96
C LEU A 79 -10.00 -10.76 -2.13
N VAL A 80 -10.05 -9.87 -3.11
CA VAL A 80 -11.20 -8.96 -3.33
C VAL A 80 -12.44 -9.69 -3.87
N GLY A 81 -12.34 -10.97 -4.20
CA GLY A 81 -13.51 -11.79 -4.51
C GLY A 81 -14.14 -11.55 -5.88
N GLY A 82 -13.62 -10.61 -6.69
CA GLY A 82 -14.13 -10.36 -8.04
C GLY A 82 -14.01 -11.55 -8.96
N ILE A 83 -12.94 -12.31 -8.82
CA ILE A 83 -12.67 -13.52 -9.60
C ILE A 83 -13.43 -14.74 -9.07
N ARG A 84 -13.78 -14.75 -7.77
CA ARG A 84 -14.56 -15.84 -7.16
C ARG A 84 -15.98 -16.00 -7.74
N ARG A 85 -16.50 -14.97 -8.38
CA ARG A 85 -17.83 -14.96 -9.01
C ARG A 85 -17.82 -15.33 -10.50
N SER A 86 -16.65 -15.49 -11.12
CA SER A 86 -16.51 -15.87 -12.51
C SER A 86 -16.54 -17.41 -12.68
N LEU A 87 -16.72 -17.87 -13.90
CA LEU A 87 -16.65 -19.31 -14.26
C LEU A 87 -15.29 -19.96 -13.91
N VAL A 88 -14.25 -19.16 -13.80
CA VAL A 88 -12.89 -19.58 -13.41
C VAL A 88 -12.69 -19.52 -11.89
N GLY A 89 -13.65 -18.96 -11.17
CA GLY A 89 -13.59 -18.73 -9.71
C GLY A 89 -13.28 -19.98 -8.89
N PRO A 90 -13.92 -21.15 -9.12
CA PRO A 90 -13.63 -22.36 -8.36
C PRO A 90 -12.19 -22.86 -8.54
N PHE A 91 -11.65 -22.77 -9.75
CA PHE A 91 -10.26 -23.16 -10.03
C PHE A 91 -9.27 -22.20 -9.36
N VAL A 92 -9.50 -20.92 -9.49
CA VAL A 92 -8.68 -19.86 -8.87
C VAL A 92 -8.76 -19.93 -7.34
N SER A 93 -9.94 -20.25 -6.78
CA SER A 93 -10.09 -20.43 -5.33
C SER A 93 -9.28 -21.62 -4.84
N LYS A 94 -9.27 -22.72 -5.57
CA LYS A 94 -8.48 -23.92 -5.22
C LYS A 94 -6.98 -23.68 -5.29
N LEU A 95 -6.52 -22.94 -6.32
CA LEU A 95 -5.13 -22.48 -6.41
C LEU A 95 -4.77 -21.52 -5.29
N ALA A 96 -5.67 -20.61 -4.93
CA ALA A 96 -5.49 -19.68 -3.84
C ALA A 96 -5.37 -20.40 -2.48
N GLU A 97 -6.17 -21.43 -2.22
CA GLU A 97 -6.07 -22.25 -1.01
C GLU A 97 -4.72 -22.97 -0.91
N ILE A 98 -4.26 -23.55 -2.02
CA ILE A 98 -2.95 -24.23 -2.06
C ILE A 98 -1.82 -23.21 -1.86
N TYR A 99 -1.95 -22.02 -2.43
CA TYR A 99 -0.98 -20.94 -2.29
C TYR A 99 -1.01 -20.33 -0.89
N ASP A 100 -2.19 -20.09 -0.34
CA ASP A 100 -2.40 -19.48 0.98
C ASP A 100 -1.83 -20.33 2.12
N ALA A 101 -1.93 -21.66 2.03
CA ALA A 101 -1.49 -22.55 3.11
C ALA A 101 0.02 -22.52 3.35
N LYS A 102 0.85 -22.23 2.34
CA LYS A 102 2.32 -22.35 2.44
C LYS A 102 3.11 -21.06 2.14
N LYS A 103 2.58 -20.12 1.37
CA LYS A 103 3.35 -18.97 0.86
C LYS A 103 2.80 -17.60 1.24
N ARG A 104 1.55 -17.52 1.64
CA ARG A 104 0.90 -16.27 2.00
C ARG A 104 1.62 -15.53 3.12
N ASP A 105 1.87 -16.22 4.23
CA ASP A 105 2.49 -15.62 5.40
C ASP A 105 3.91 -15.17 5.12
N PHE A 106 4.66 -15.96 4.35
CA PHE A 106 6.02 -15.61 3.95
C PHE A 106 6.05 -14.36 3.04
N PHE A 107 5.14 -14.29 2.05
CA PHE A 107 5.10 -13.17 1.12
C PHE A 107 4.66 -11.87 1.80
N TRP A 108 3.61 -11.92 2.59
CA TRP A 108 3.13 -10.75 3.34
C TRP A 108 4.14 -10.27 4.36
N LYS A 109 4.75 -11.18 5.09
CA LYS A 109 5.82 -10.86 6.02
C LYS A 109 6.97 -10.16 5.33
N ARG A 110 7.43 -10.68 4.22
CA ARG A 110 8.52 -10.08 3.44
C ARG A 110 8.17 -8.70 2.89
N THR A 111 6.93 -8.52 2.43
CA THR A 111 6.46 -7.21 1.95
C THR A 111 6.34 -6.22 3.11
N ALA A 112 5.78 -6.64 4.22
CA ALA A 112 5.68 -5.83 5.43
C ALA A 112 7.06 -5.42 5.95
N ASP A 113 8.00 -6.36 6.03
CA ASP A 113 9.37 -6.09 6.46
C ASP A 113 10.05 -5.05 5.56
N ARG A 114 9.85 -5.12 4.25
CA ARG A 114 10.39 -4.11 3.33
C ARG A 114 9.76 -2.75 3.49
N LEU A 115 8.45 -2.67 3.65
CA LEU A 115 7.77 -1.41 3.85
C LEU A 115 8.19 -0.77 5.18
N LEU A 116 8.33 -1.57 6.22
CA LEU A 116 8.80 -1.11 7.52
C LEU A 116 10.26 -0.63 7.45
N ASN A 117 11.13 -1.40 6.81
CA ASN A 117 12.53 -1.01 6.64
C ASN A 117 12.64 0.28 5.83
N TYR A 118 11.88 0.41 4.73
CA TYR A 118 11.81 1.65 3.97
C TYR A 118 11.34 2.82 4.84
N SER A 119 10.35 2.60 5.68
CA SER A 119 9.81 3.63 6.58
C SER A 119 10.78 4.05 7.67
N PHE A 120 11.56 3.12 8.22
CA PHE A 120 12.44 3.37 9.37
C PHE A 120 13.90 3.66 9.02
N GLU A 121 14.40 3.19 7.90
CA GLU A 121 15.76 3.45 7.42
C GLU A 121 15.93 4.82 6.76
N GLY A 122 14.84 5.40 6.34
CA GLY A 122 14.86 6.75 5.78
C GLY A 122 14.97 7.80 6.85
#